data_ec21eccd6469497e89ea1d836fb72caa
#
_entry.id   ec21eccd6469497e89ea1d836fb72caa
#
_cell.length_a   1.000
_cell.length_b   1.000
_cell.length_c   1.000
_cell.angle_alpha   90.00
_cell.angle_beta   90.00
_cell.angle_gamma   90.00
#
_symmetry.space_group_name_H-M   'P 1'
#
loop_
_entity.id
_entity.type
_entity.pdbx_description
1 polymer ?
#
loop_
_entity_poly.entity_id
_entity_poly.type
_entity_poly.pdbx_seq_one_letter_code
_entity_poly.pdbx_strand_id
1 'polypeptide(L)'
;MEQMPKVSIIVPVYNVAPYLRQCMDSAVNQTYQNIEIICVDDGSTDASSEILTEYALKNSKVRVIRQENSGLSAARNVGFSFATGDYVMYVDSDDWIDLETCETAVAIAVKHKADIVFWPYIREFQNAQRPKTLFYDDYIVFDEEEFFTQVYETIVGLHGAFLKHPENADTLVTAWGKLYRRALLIKNNAEFVDTKEIGTEDALFNMQALKSVRRGVYIRRYFSHYRKNNTTSLTSTYKPKLSAQWNHLFECMYNTVVLAGGERKKDLLIALNNRISLSIIGLGLNALALPNREALKEIRGILSEKEYRAAIKTLPMRYFPPHWWVFFACCKLDFSVGVFVLLKCMERIKG
;
A
#
# COMPACT_ATOMS: atom_id res chain seq x y z
N MET A 1 35.00 -1.76 13.41
CA MET A 1 33.99 -0.95 12.69
C MET A 1 32.80 -1.86 12.52
N GLU A 2 31.64 -1.49 13.07
CA GLU A 2 30.40 -2.24 12.79
C GLU A 2 30.17 -2.20 11.27
N GLN A 3 29.90 -3.37 10.71
CA GLN A 3 29.61 -3.49 9.28
C GLN A 3 28.31 -2.72 8.98
N MET A 4 28.38 -1.77 8.06
CA MET A 4 27.20 -0.99 7.64
C MET A 4 26.12 -1.94 7.09
N PRO A 5 24.86 -1.87 7.55
CA PRO A 5 23.80 -2.81 7.14
C PRO A 5 23.59 -2.81 5.62
N LYS A 6 23.33 -3.97 5.05
CA LYS A 6 23.02 -4.09 3.61
C LYS A 6 21.52 -3.87 3.37
N VAL A 7 21.19 -3.19 2.26
CA VAL A 7 19.80 -3.00 1.81
C VAL A 7 19.55 -3.79 0.53
N SER A 8 18.49 -4.60 0.52
CA SER A 8 17.95 -5.21 -0.70
C SER A 8 16.80 -4.36 -1.23
N ILE A 9 16.99 -3.78 -2.41
CA ILE A 9 15.93 -3.07 -3.15
C ILE A 9 15.28 -4.06 -4.10
N ILE A 10 13.99 -4.34 -3.92
CA ILE A 10 13.22 -5.29 -4.74
C ILE A 10 12.36 -4.51 -5.72
N VAL A 11 12.54 -4.78 -7.01
CA VAL A 11 11.85 -4.10 -8.13
C VAL A 11 11.09 -5.16 -8.95
N PRO A 12 9.77 -5.31 -8.76
CA PRO A 12 8.95 -6.15 -9.63
C PRO A 12 8.75 -5.46 -10.99
N VAL A 13 8.93 -6.17 -12.08
CA VAL A 13 8.90 -5.61 -13.44
C VAL A 13 7.98 -6.43 -14.33
N TYR A 14 7.00 -5.76 -14.98
CA TYR A 14 6.16 -6.36 -16.00
C TYR A 14 5.65 -5.29 -16.98
N ASN A 15 6.08 -5.35 -18.25
CA ASN A 15 5.63 -4.48 -19.33
C ASN A 15 5.64 -2.98 -18.98
N VAL A 16 6.79 -2.46 -18.54
CA VAL A 16 6.96 -1.10 -17.99
C VAL A 16 8.12 -0.34 -18.66
N ALA A 17 8.56 -0.77 -19.83
CA ALA A 17 9.72 -0.21 -20.54
C ALA A 17 9.77 1.33 -20.60
N PRO A 18 8.67 2.08 -20.80
CA PRO A 18 8.71 3.54 -20.87
C PRO A 18 9.17 4.23 -19.59
N TYR A 19 9.03 3.56 -18.44
CA TYR A 19 9.29 4.15 -17.11
C TYR A 19 10.49 3.52 -16.41
N LEU A 20 10.84 2.28 -16.79
CA LEU A 20 11.79 1.44 -16.10
C LEU A 20 13.18 2.07 -15.94
N ARG A 21 13.66 2.82 -16.94
CA ARG A 21 14.97 3.46 -16.86
C ARG A 21 15.04 4.48 -15.72
N GLN A 22 14.00 5.29 -15.51
CA GLN A 22 13.98 6.25 -14.41
C GLN A 22 13.99 5.55 -13.05
N CYS A 23 13.22 4.47 -12.90
CA CYS A 23 13.23 3.64 -11.70
C CYS A 23 14.64 3.08 -11.43
N MET A 24 15.23 2.42 -12.43
CA MET A 24 16.55 1.80 -12.32
C MET A 24 17.65 2.83 -12.03
N ASP A 25 17.64 3.98 -12.71
CA ASP A 25 18.60 5.07 -12.46
C ASP A 25 18.51 5.56 -11.01
N SER A 26 17.32 5.68 -10.46
CA SER A 26 17.12 6.07 -9.06
C SER A 26 17.66 5.02 -8.07
N ALA A 27 17.53 3.75 -8.40
CA ALA A 27 18.00 2.65 -7.55
C ALA A 27 19.51 2.42 -7.65
N VAL A 28 20.12 2.45 -8.84
CA VAL A 28 21.56 2.18 -9.01
C VAL A 28 22.44 3.31 -8.56
N ASN A 29 21.95 4.55 -8.56
CA ASN A 29 22.69 5.75 -8.17
C ASN A 29 22.45 6.17 -6.71
N GLN A 30 21.90 5.29 -5.86
CA GLN A 30 21.76 5.58 -4.44
C GLN A 30 23.12 5.97 -3.83
N THR A 31 23.14 7.03 -3.01
CA THR A 31 24.37 7.48 -2.30
C THR A 31 24.90 6.41 -1.35
N TYR A 32 24.02 5.59 -0.79
CA TYR A 32 24.37 4.44 0.04
C TYR A 32 24.92 3.28 -0.78
N GLN A 33 26.17 2.88 -0.52
CA GLN A 33 26.87 1.93 -1.38
C GLN A 33 26.60 0.45 -1.07
N ASN A 34 26.25 0.10 0.18
CA ASN A 34 25.98 -1.29 0.57
C ASN A 34 24.55 -1.72 0.23
N ILE A 35 24.26 -1.77 -1.06
CA ILE A 35 22.95 -2.18 -1.60
C ILE A 35 23.09 -3.34 -2.57
N GLU A 36 22.02 -4.10 -2.73
CA GLU A 36 21.74 -4.97 -3.87
C GLU A 36 20.38 -4.61 -4.46
N ILE A 37 20.22 -4.76 -5.74
CA ILE A 37 18.98 -4.46 -6.47
C ILE A 37 18.53 -5.74 -7.13
N ILE A 38 17.35 -6.24 -6.71
CA ILE A 38 16.78 -7.50 -7.18
C ILE A 38 15.59 -7.16 -8.06
N CYS A 39 15.79 -7.21 -9.38
CA CYS A 39 14.74 -7.00 -10.36
C CYS A 39 14.11 -8.34 -10.71
N VAL A 40 12.80 -8.46 -10.56
CA VAL A 40 12.05 -9.66 -10.95
C VAL A 40 11.24 -9.34 -12.20
N ASP A 41 11.70 -9.83 -13.34
CA ASP A 41 10.99 -9.74 -14.62
C ASP A 41 9.91 -10.83 -14.67
N ASP A 42 8.67 -10.42 -14.49
CA ASP A 42 7.50 -11.29 -14.42
C ASP A 42 6.94 -11.63 -15.82
N GLY A 43 7.82 -12.01 -16.75
CA GLY A 43 7.47 -12.42 -18.08
C GLY A 43 7.11 -11.25 -19.00
N SER A 44 7.88 -10.16 -18.96
CA SER A 44 7.67 -9.00 -19.83
C SER A 44 7.80 -9.38 -21.30
N THR A 45 6.93 -8.78 -22.13
CA THR A 45 6.86 -8.95 -23.59
C THR A 45 7.25 -7.68 -24.35
N ASP A 46 7.51 -6.60 -23.64
CA ASP A 46 8.06 -5.34 -24.16
C ASP A 46 9.59 -5.26 -23.95
N ALA A 47 10.20 -4.10 -24.18
CA ALA A 47 11.63 -3.89 -24.02
C ALA A 47 12.13 -3.89 -22.55
N SER A 48 11.29 -4.23 -21.56
CA SER A 48 11.69 -4.23 -20.15
C SER A 48 12.83 -5.21 -19.86
N SER A 49 12.76 -6.43 -20.43
CA SER A 49 13.80 -7.45 -20.26
C SER A 49 15.16 -7.02 -20.79
N GLU A 50 15.20 -6.36 -21.94
CA GLU A 50 16.43 -5.82 -22.55
C GLU A 50 17.02 -4.70 -21.67
N ILE A 51 16.18 -3.78 -21.18
CA ILE A 51 16.59 -2.70 -20.29
C ILE A 51 17.22 -3.29 -19.03
N LEU A 52 16.57 -4.25 -18.37
CA LEU A 52 17.12 -4.90 -17.17
C LEU A 52 18.47 -5.57 -17.43
N THR A 53 18.62 -6.22 -18.59
CA THR A 53 19.86 -6.87 -19.00
C THR A 53 20.99 -5.84 -19.15
N GLU A 54 20.72 -4.67 -19.76
CA GLU A 54 21.69 -3.56 -19.86
C GLU A 54 22.18 -3.09 -18.47
N TYR A 55 21.25 -2.93 -17.50
CA TYR A 55 21.62 -2.50 -16.15
C TYR A 55 22.44 -3.57 -15.42
N ALA A 56 22.08 -4.84 -15.54
CA ALA A 56 22.83 -5.94 -14.90
C ALA A 56 24.26 -6.09 -15.46
N LEU A 57 24.46 -5.83 -16.76
CA LEU A 57 25.79 -5.86 -17.38
C LEU A 57 26.66 -4.68 -16.93
N LYS A 58 26.07 -3.52 -16.65
CA LYS A 58 26.78 -2.30 -16.28
C LYS A 58 26.99 -2.14 -14.77
N ASN A 59 26.20 -2.81 -13.94
CA ASN A 59 26.21 -2.63 -12.50
C ASN A 59 26.09 -3.97 -11.77
N SER A 60 27.17 -4.38 -11.11
CA SER A 60 27.26 -5.65 -10.36
C SER A 60 26.32 -5.74 -9.15
N LYS A 61 25.72 -4.62 -8.71
CA LYS A 61 24.70 -4.60 -7.65
C LYS A 61 23.33 -5.07 -8.15
N VAL A 62 23.11 -5.08 -9.48
CA VAL A 62 21.84 -5.44 -10.11
C VAL A 62 21.82 -6.94 -10.42
N ARG A 63 20.82 -7.63 -9.87
CA ARG A 63 20.50 -9.02 -10.18
C ARG A 63 19.12 -9.10 -10.82
N VAL A 64 19.04 -9.73 -11.98
CA VAL A 64 17.78 -9.96 -12.71
C VAL A 64 17.35 -11.40 -12.53
N ILE A 65 16.11 -11.61 -12.13
CA ILE A 65 15.45 -12.90 -12.03
C ILE A 65 14.30 -12.87 -13.03
N ARG A 66 14.16 -13.90 -13.85
CA ARG A 66 13.07 -14.03 -14.81
C ARG A 66 12.16 -15.16 -14.41
N GLN A 67 10.85 -14.94 -14.51
CA GLN A 67 9.82 -15.95 -14.27
C GLN A 67 8.71 -15.83 -15.32
N GLU A 68 7.87 -16.86 -15.41
CA GLU A 68 6.60 -16.76 -16.13
C GLU A 68 5.66 -15.83 -15.38
N ASN A 69 4.83 -15.07 -16.12
CA ASN A 69 3.93 -14.08 -15.52
C ASN A 69 3.03 -14.72 -14.44
N SER A 70 3.30 -14.36 -13.21
CA SER A 70 2.61 -14.84 -12.01
C SER A 70 2.00 -13.72 -11.19
N GLY A 71 2.17 -12.47 -11.62
CA GLY A 71 1.61 -11.28 -11.01
C GLY A 71 2.52 -10.58 -9.99
N LEU A 72 2.16 -9.35 -9.66
CA LEU A 72 2.94 -8.44 -8.79
C LEU A 72 3.33 -9.08 -7.45
N SER A 73 2.38 -9.74 -6.79
CA SER A 73 2.60 -10.42 -5.50
C SER A 73 3.67 -11.50 -5.60
N ALA A 74 3.58 -12.36 -6.62
CA ALA A 74 4.56 -13.42 -6.85
C ALA A 74 5.95 -12.84 -7.14
N ALA A 75 6.03 -11.79 -7.97
CA ALA A 75 7.31 -11.13 -8.27
C ALA A 75 7.95 -10.52 -7.01
N ARG A 76 7.18 -9.88 -6.12
CA ARG A 76 7.70 -9.35 -4.84
C ARG A 76 8.15 -10.47 -3.91
N ASN A 77 7.40 -11.57 -3.80
CA ASN A 77 7.77 -12.73 -2.97
C ASN A 77 9.05 -13.41 -3.49
N VAL A 78 9.16 -13.60 -4.80
CA VAL A 78 10.39 -14.13 -5.42
C VAL A 78 11.55 -13.19 -5.16
N GLY A 79 11.39 -11.87 -5.36
CA GLY A 79 12.43 -10.88 -5.04
C GLY A 79 12.87 -10.96 -3.58
N PHE A 80 11.94 -11.10 -2.65
CA PHE A 80 12.25 -11.26 -1.23
C PHE A 80 13.02 -12.54 -0.92
N SER A 81 12.72 -13.65 -1.59
CA SER A 81 13.44 -14.92 -1.38
C SER A 81 14.93 -14.87 -1.75
N PHE A 82 15.30 -13.95 -2.65
CA PHE A 82 16.69 -13.70 -3.04
C PHE A 82 17.36 -12.57 -2.25
N ALA A 83 16.62 -11.83 -1.41
CA ALA A 83 17.16 -10.74 -0.62
C ALA A 83 18.09 -11.24 0.48
N THR A 84 19.30 -10.68 0.55
CA THR A 84 20.32 -10.99 1.55
C THR A 84 20.61 -9.85 2.51
N GLY A 85 20.04 -8.65 2.25
CA GLY A 85 20.25 -7.46 3.06
C GLY A 85 19.66 -7.58 4.47
N ASP A 86 20.18 -6.78 5.38
CA ASP A 86 19.62 -6.61 6.73
C ASP A 86 18.27 -5.90 6.71
N TYR A 87 18.11 -5.04 5.70
CA TYR A 87 16.88 -4.31 5.40
C TYR A 87 16.40 -4.56 3.98
N VAL A 88 15.09 -4.43 3.79
CA VAL A 88 14.41 -4.60 2.50
C VAL A 88 13.58 -3.36 2.19
N MET A 89 13.60 -2.95 0.93
CA MET A 89 12.77 -1.89 0.36
C MET A 89 12.13 -2.39 -0.92
N TYR A 90 10.84 -2.13 -1.11
CA TYR A 90 10.13 -2.38 -2.37
C TYR A 90 10.02 -1.06 -3.15
N VAL A 91 10.27 -1.12 -4.45
CA VAL A 91 10.12 0.01 -5.38
C VAL A 91 9.37 -0.49 -6.60
N ASP A 92 8.21 0.08 -6.89
CA ASP A 92 7.46 -0.27 -8.09
C ASP A 92 8.16 0.27 -9.34
N SER A 93 8.20 -0.50 -10.41
CA SER A 93 9.06 -0.25 -11.57
C SER A 93 8.65 0.92 -12.46
N ASP A 94 7.46 1.50 -12.25
CA ASP A 94 6.99 2.74 -12.87
C ASP A 94 7.20 3.98 -12.01
N ASP A 95 7.72 3.82 -10.77
CA ASP A 95 8.01 4.86 -9.80
C ASP A 95 9.52 5.07 -9.63
N TRP A 96 9.93 6.04 -8.79
CA TRP A 96 11.34 6.29 -8.47
C TRP A 96 11.51 6.82 -7.06
N ILE A 97 12.77 6.78 -6.58
CA ILE A 97 13.14 7.25 -5.24
C ILE A 97 14.27 8.28 -5.31
N ASP A 98 14.37 9.17 -4.33
CA ASP A 98 15.47 10.11 -4.20
C ASP A 98 16.81 9.37 -3.97
N LEU A 99 17.91 9.98 -4.38
CA LEU A 99 19.25 9.33 -4.33
C LEU A 99 19.75 9.09 -2.91
N GLU A 100 19.35 9.91 -1.93
CA GLU A 100 19.72 9.77 -0.52
C GLU A 100 18.76 8.89 0.31
N THR A 101 17.78 8.26 -0.32
CA THR A 101 16.74 7.48 0.39
C THR A 101 17.35 6.38 1.26
N CYS A 102 18.18 5.51 0.69
CA CYS A 102 18.79 4.41 1.44
C CYS A 102 19.71 4.92 2.55
N GLU A 103 20.54 5.90 2.26
CA GLU A 103 21.50 6.46 3.24
C GLU A 103 20.78 7.03 4.46
N THR A 104 19.79 7.87 4.23
CA THR A 104 19.01 8.50 5.30
C THR A 104 18.22 7.47 6.09
N ALA A 105 17.51 6.56 5.40
CA ALA A 105 16.69 5.56 6.07
C ALA A 105 17.51 4.57 6.89
N VAL A 106 18.69 4.11 6.39
CA VAL A 106 19.61 3.23 7.12
C VAL A 106 20.21 3.94 8.33
N ALA A 107 20.68 5.18 8.17
CA ALA A 107 21.23 5.95 9.30
C ALA A 107 20.22 6.06 10.45
N ILE A 108 18.95 6.32 10.14
CA ILE A 108 17.86 6.38 11.11
C ILE A 108 17.57 5.01 11.72
N ALA A 109 17.50 3.97 10.89
CA ALA A 109 17.24 2.61 11.35
C ALA A 109 18.31 2.13 12.34
N VAL A 110 19.58 2.40 12.06
CA VAL A 110 20.72 2.08 12.94
C VAL A 110 20.67 2.89 14.23
N LYS A 111 20.51 4.22 14.13
CA LYS A 111 20.45 5.14 15.28
C LYS A 111 19.40 4.72 16.30
N HIS A 112 18.21 4.34 15.85
CA HIS A 112 17.09 4.01 16.70
C HIS A 112 16.88 2.51 16.92
N LYS A 113 17.70 1.64 16.30
CA LYS A 113 17.50 0.19 16.23
C LYS A 113 16.09 -0.15 15.74
N ALA A 114 15.62 0.63 14.74
CA ALA A 114 14.26 0.55 14.27
C ALA A 114 14.00 -0.74 13.47
N ASP A 115 12.81 -1.30 13.63
CA ASP A 115 12.32 -2.44 12.85
C ASP A 115 11.78 -1.99 11.50
N ILE A 116 11.32 -0.72 11.44
CA ILE A 116 10.83 -0.07 10.23
C ILE A 116 11.13 1.43 10.26
N VAL A 117 11.55 1.98 9.11
CA VAL A 117 11.56 3.41 8.83
C VAL A 117 10.62 3.66 7.66
N PHE A 118 9.77 4.68 7.75
CA PHE A 118 8.79 4.96 6.70
C PHE A 118 8.60 6.46 6.51
N TRP A 119 8.14 6.84 5.31
CA TRP A 119 8.06 8.23 4.87
C TRP A 119 6.88 8.50 3.93
N PRO A 120 6.47 9.77 3.77
CA PRO A 120 5.44 10.19 2.84
C PRO A 120 5.97 10.18 1.40
N TYR A 121 5.07 10.42 0.44
CA TYR A 121 5.38 10.35 -0.97
C TYR A 121 4.76 11.50 -1.78
N ILE A 122 5.29 11.73 -2.98
CA ILE A 122 4.75 12.66 -3.94
C ILE A 122 3.96 11.88 -5.00
N ARG A 123 2.74 12.30 -5.29
CA ARG A 123 1.99 11.83 -6.46
C ARG A 123 2.34 12.71 -7.65
N GLU A 124 2.94 12.08 -8.66
CA GLU A 124 3.45 12.74 -9.86
C GLU A 124 2.40 12.70 -10.97
N PHE A 125 1.82 13.84 -11.28
CA PHE A 125 0.93 14.06 -12.41
C PHE A 125 1.71 14.73 -13.55
N GLN A 126 1.15 14.72 -14.77
CA GLN A 126 1.83 15.31 -15.95
C GLN A 126 2.30 16.75 -15.72
N ASN A 127 1.49 17.57 -15.05
CA ASN A 127 1.76 18.99 -14.85
C ASN A 127 1.69 19.44 -13.37
N ALA A 128 1.70 18.51 -12.43
CA ALA A 128 1.60 18.84 -11.01
C ALA A 128 2.16 17.76 -10.11
N GLN A 129 2.77 18.18 -9.02
CA GLN A 129 3.19 17.33 -7.91
C GLN A 129 2.23 17.54 -6.74
N ARG A 130 1.72 16.44 -6.18
CA ARG A 130 0.81 16.50 -5.02
C ARG A 130 1.38 15.64 -3.89
N PRO A 131 2.00 16.22 -2.88
CA PRO A 131 2.51 15.48 -1.73
C PRO A 131 1.36 14.79 -0.98
N LYS A 132 1.62 13.58 -0.49
CA LYS A 132 0.72 12.81 0.35
C LYS A 132 1.39 12.59 1.69
N THR A 133 1.00 13.39 2.67
CA THR A 133 1.53 13.36 4.03
C THR A 133 0.87 12.26 4.85
N LEU A 134 1.66 11.55 5.64
CA LEU A 134 1.20 10.50 6.55
C LEU A 134 0.92 11.06 7.96
N PHE A 135 1.90 11.77 8.51
CA PHE A 135 1.85 12.48 9.79
C PHE A 135 2.32 13.92 9.60
N TYR A 136 1.86 14.83 10.46
CA TYR A 136 2.19 16.26 10.35
C TYR A 136 3.55 16.62 10.96
N ASP A 137 4.05 15.79 11.91
CA ASP A 137 5.36 15.98 12.50
C ASP A 137 6.47 15.62 11.51
N ASP A 138 7.62 16.32 11.62
CA ASP A 138 8.77 16.08 10.74
C ASP A 138 9.47 14.76 11.05
N TYR A 139 9.39 14.32 12.32
CA TYR A 139 10.10 13.15 12.80
C TYR A 139 9.39 12.56 14.02
N ILE A 140 9.06 11.27 13.96
CA ILE A 140 8.43 10.57 15.07
C ILE A 140 9.16 9.24 15.31
N VAL A 141 9.52 8.99 16.55
CA VAL A 141 10.02 7.68 16.99
C VAL A 141 8.94 7.04 17.83
N PHE A 142 8.36 5.97 17.30
CA PHE A 142 7.32 5.20 17.97
C PHE A 142 7.97 4.10 18.82
N ASP A 143 7.55 3.97 20.06
CA ASP A 143 7.72 2.73 20.80
C ASP A 143 6.71 1.66 20.34
N GLU A 144 6.68 0.50 20.99
CA GLU A 144 5.81 -0.61 20.61
C GLU A 144 4.32 -0.26 20.70
N GLU A 145 3.92 0.44 21.79
CA GLU A 145 2.53 0.82 22.02
C GLU A 145 2.06 1.92 21.07
N GLU A 146 2.88 2.95 20.92
CA GLU A 146 2.61 4.05 20.00
C GLU A 146 2.54 3.58 18.54
N PHE A 147 3.46 2.67 18.13
CA PHE A 147 3.44 2.10 16.79
C PHE A 147 2.18 1.28 16.57
N PHE A 148 1.81 0.48 17.55
CA PHE A 148 0.60 -0.32 17.46
C PHE A 148 -0.63 0.56 17.27
N THR A 149 -0.85 1.54 18.14
CA THR A 149 -2.07 2.35 18.16
C THR A 149 -2.16 3.36 17.02
N GLN A 150 -1.03 3.95 16.60
CA GLN A 150 -1.05 5.02 15.60
C GLN A 150 -0.80 4.51 14.17
N VAL A 151 -0.02 3.42 14.02
CA VAL A 151 0.39 2.90 12.71
C VAL A 151 -0.31 1.58 12.40
N TYR A 152 -0.10 0.55 13.23
CA TYR A 152 -0.58 -0.80 12.92
C TYR A 152 -2.11 -0.88 12.89
N GLU A 153 -2.78 -0.35 13.89
CA GLU A 153 -4.24 -0.29 13.96
C GLU A 153 -4.82 0.51 12.78
N THR A 154 -4.15 1.61 12.37
CA THR A 154 -4.53 2.40 11.19
C THR A 154 -4.34 1.63 9.88
N ILE A 155 -3.35 0.74 9.78
CA ILE A 155 -3.19 -0.17 8.63
C ILE A 155 -4.35 -1.18 8.57
N VAL A 156 -4.82 -1.70 9.71
CA VAL A 156 -6.01 -2.55 9.76
C VAL A 156 -7.25 -1.77 9.33
N GLY A 157 -7.43 -0.56 9.84
CA GLY A 157 -8.49 0.36 9.42
C GLY A 157 -8.48 1.65 10.22
N LEU A 158 -8.93 2.74 9.61
CA LEU A 158 -9.02 4.03 10.29
C LEU A 158 -9.94 3.93 11.51
N HIS A 159 -9.51 4.53 12.62
CA HIS A 159 -10.25 4.54 13.88
C HIS A 159 -10.19 5.90 14.56
N GLY A 160 -11.09 6.16 15.50
CA GLY A 160 -11.10 7.40 16.29
C GLY A 160 -11.02 8.65 15.41
N ALA A 161 -10.10 9.54 15.74
CA ALA A 161 -9.91 10.81 15.04
C ALA A 161 -9.42 10.65 13.59
N PHE A 162 -8.80 9.53 13.22
CA PHE A 162 -8.37 9.28 11.83
C PHE A 162 -9.55 9.17 10.86
N LEU A 163 -10.75 8.83 11.34
CA LEU A 163 -11.98 8.83 10.54
C LEU A 163 -12.42 10.22 10.04
N LYS A 164 -11.81 11.31 10.50
CA LYS A 164 -12.03 12.64 9.93
C LYS A 164 -11.60 12.72 8.45
N HIS A 165 -10.67 11.85 8.06
CA HIS A 165 -10.05 11.82 6.74
C HIS A 165 -10.15 10.44 6.08
N PRO A 166 -11.36 9.98 5.69
CA PRO A 166 -11.55 8.66 5.06
C PRO A 166 -10.71 8.46 3.80
N GLU A 167 -10.38 9.55 3.09
CA GLU A 167 -9.49 9.57 1.93
C GLU A 167 -8.05 9.14 2.25
N ASN A 168 -7.71 8.97 3.52
CA ASN A 168 -6.40 8.50 3.98
C ASN A 168 -6.38 7.01 4.32
N ALA A 169 -7.49 6.27 4.13
CA ALA A 169 -7.61 4.86 4.52
C ALA A 169 -6.48 3.96 3.98
N ASP A 170 -5.96 4.29 2.79
CA ASP A 170 -4.91 3.51 2.15
C ASP A 170 -3.53 4.20 2.16
N THR A 171 -3.35 5.26 2.97
CA THR A 171 -2.12 6.05 2.94
C THR A 171 -0.93 5.31 3.58
N LEU A 172 -1.16 4.53 4.64
CA LEU A 172 -0.13 3.76 5.35
C LEU A 172 0.05 2.32 4.82
N VAL A 173 -0.87 1.83 3.98
CA VAL A 173 -0.87 0.41 3.59
C VAL A 173 0.13 0.06 2.49
N THR A 174 0.70 1.03 1.77
CA THR A 174 1.65 0.76 0.66
C THR A 174 2.83 -0.10 1.11
N ALA A 175 3.28 -1.07 0.31
CA ALA A 175 4.49 -1.83 0.59
C ALA A 175 5.76 -1.00 0.33
N TRP A 176 5.71 -0.06 -0.60
CA TRP A 176 6.77 0.90 -0.88
C TRP A 176 6.74 2.11 0.08
N GLY A 177 7.75 2.97 0.03
CA GLY A 177 7.88 4.10 0.97
C GLY A 177 8.27 3.65 2.38
N LYS A 178 8.95 2.52 2.50
CA LYS A 178 9.33 1.89 3.76
C LYS A 178 10.66 1.13 3.62
N LEU A 179 11.43 1.16 4.69
CA LEU A 179 12.59 0.32 4.90
C LEU A 179 12.29 -0.66 6.02
N TYR A 180 12.13 -1.94 5.69
CA TYR A 180 11.79 -3.00 6.63
C TYR A 180 13.05 -3.72 7.12
N ARG A 181 13.14 -4.02 8.41
CA ARG A 181 14.14 -4.98 8.91
C ARG A 181 13.80 -6.37 8.36
N ARG A 182 14.69 -6.97 7.56
CA ARG A 182 14.42 -8.28 6.92
C ARG A 182 14.09 -9.38 7.91
N ALA A 183 14.78 -9.43 9.06
CA ALA A 183 14.50 -10.41 10.10
C ALA A 183 13.07 -10.34 10.66
N LEU A 184 12.45 -9.12 10.67
CA LEU A 184 11.05 -8.96 11.07
C LEU A 184 10.10 -9.61 10.06
N LEU A 185 10.33 -9.42 8.75
CA LEU A 185 9.51 -10.02 7.69
C LEU A 185 9.56 -11.56 7.76
N ILE A 186 10.75 -12.12 7.95
CA ILE A 186 10.95 -13.57 8.11
C ILE A 186 10.22 -14.09 9.36
N LYS A 187 10.46 -13.45 10.51
CA LYS A 187 9.83 -13.83 11.80
C LYS A 187 8.31 -13.86 11.71
N ASN A 188 7.75 -12.92 10.96
CA ASN A 188 6.30 -12.74 10.86
C ASN A 188 5.66 -13.52 9.71
N ASN A 189 6.46 -14.26 8.92
CA ASN A 189 6.03 -14.96 7.70
C ASN A 189 5.22 -14.03 6.78
N ALA A 190 5.78 -12.81 6.52
CA ALA A 190 5.12 -11.81 5.72
C ALA A 190 5.22 -12.17 4.24
N GLU A 191 4.08 -12.39 3.58
CA GLU A 191 3.97 -12.73 2.17
C GLU A 191 2.89 -11.91 1.49
N PHE A 192 3.09 -11.60 0.21
CA PHE A 192 2.07 -10.99 -0.63
C PHE A 192 1.14 -12.08 -1.18
N VAL A 193 -0.14 -11.98 -0.87
CA VAL A 193 -1.19 -12.82 -1.46
C VAL A 193 -1.53 -12.32 -2.86
N ASP A 194 -1.87 -13.22 -3.79
CA ASP A 194 -2.17 -12.85 -5.19
C ASP A 194 -3.30 -11.81 -5.26
N THR A 195 -3.03 -10.70 -5.95
CA THR A 195 -4.02 -9.65 -6.19
C THR A 195 -5.26 -10.14 -6.94
N LYS A 196 -5.14 -11.21 -7.73
CA LYS A 196 -6.29 -11.85 -8.40
C LYS A 196 -7.27 -12.46 -7.41
N GLU A 197 -6.80 -12.82 -6.20
CA GLU A 197 -7.63 -13.39 -5.15
C GLU A 197 -8.25 -12.31 -4.26
N ILE A 198 -7.46 -11.31 -3.86
CA ILE A 198 -7.83 -10.33 -2.83
C ILE A 198 -7.96 -8.88 -3.31
N GLY A 199 -7.68 -8.60 -4.59
CA GLY A 199 -7.86 -7.29 -5.22
C GLY A 199 -6.79 -6.26 -4.89
N THR A 200 -6.20 -6.28 -3.69
CA THR A 200 -5.08 -5.45 -3.25
C THR A 200 -4.31 -6.16 -2.13
N GLU A 201 -3.00 -6.24 -2.26
CA GLU A 201 -2.13 -7.07 -1.42
C GLU A 201 -1.48 -6.32 -0.26
N ASP A 202 -1.23 -5.04 -0.43
CA ASP A 202 -0.37 -4.23 0.44
C ASP A 202 -0.85 -4.16 1.89
N ALA A 203 -2.17 -4.02 2.12
CA ALA A 203 -2.74 -3.93 3.46
C ALA A 203 -2.52 -5.22 4.26
N LEU A 204 -2.82 -6.38 3.65
CA LEU A 204 -2.65 -7.67 4.28
C LEU A 204 -1.17 -7.98 4.53
N PHE A 205 -0.30 -7.69 3.54
CA PHE A 205 1.14 -7.81 3.71
C PHE A 205 1.65 -6.99 4.91
N ASN A 206 1.28 -5.71 5.00
CA ASN A 206 1.73 -4.87 6.11
C ASN A 206 1.13 -5.30 7.46
N MET A 207 -0.08 -5.84 7.49
CA MET A 207 -0.61 -6.45 8.72
C MET A 207 0.22 -7.64 9.18
N GLN A 208 0.66 -8.50 8.26
CA GLN A 208 1.55 -9.61 8.60
C GLN A 208 2.95 -9.09 9.00
N ALA A 209 3.53 -8.22 8.17
CA ALA A 209 4.89 -7.72 8.34
C ALA A 209 5.11 -6.97 9.65
N LEU A 210 4.14 -6.16 10.08
CA LEU A 210 4.32 -5.15 11.12
C LEU A 210 3.69 -5.52 12.48
N LYS A 211 3.07 -6.70 12.60
CA LYS A 211 2.36 -7.13 13.83
C LYS A 211 3.22 -7.20 15.10
N SER A 212 4.55 -7.24 14.97
CA SER A 212 5.48 -7.36 16.10
C SER A 212 6.62 -6.34 16.06
N VAL A 213 6.36 -5.16 15.51
CA VAL A 213 7.27 -4.01 15.52
C VAL A 213 7.41 -3.51 16.95
N ARG A 214 8.65 -3.38 17.42
CA ARG A 214 8.98 -2.83 18.74
C ARG A 214 9.37 -1.35 18.64
N ARG A 215 9.91 -0.95 17.48
CA ARG A 215 10.32 0.42 17.23
C ARG A 215 10.14 0.77 15.76
N GLY A 216 9.30 1.77 15.50
CA GLY A 216 9.11 2.37 14.20
C GLY A 216 9.62 3.81 14.18
N VAL A 217 10.07 4.30 13.02
CA VAL A 217 10.43 5.71 12.85
C VAL A 217 9.77 6.25 11.59
N TYR A 218 9.07 7.38 11.74
CA TYR A 218 8.57 8.18 10.62
C TYR A 218 9.45 9.40 10.42
N ILE A 219 9.73 9.71 9.14
CA ILE A 219 10.40 10.94 8.76
C ILE A 219 9.61 11.62 7.64
N ARG A 220 9.38 12.94 7.77
CA ARG A 220 8.67 13.71 6.74
C ARG A 220 9.63 14.16 5.64
N ARG A 221 10.15 13.17 4.91
CA ARG A 221 10.95 13.35 3.70
C ARG A 221 10.26 12.62 2.55
N TYR A 222 10.00 13.30 1.45
CA TYR A 222 9.24 12.77 0.32
C TYR A 222 10.14 12.02 -0.64
N PHE A 223 10.73 10.94 -0.19
CA PHE A 223 11.70 10.16 -0.96
C PHE A 223 11.08 9.34 -2.10
N SER A 224 9.80 9.04 -2.04
CA SER A 224 9.13 8.20 -3.05
C SER A 224 8.25 9.04 -3.94
N HIS A 225 8.35 8.82 -5.25
CA HIS A 225 7.62 9.50 -6.30
C HIS A 225 6.70 8.51 -7.00
N TYR A 226 5.40 8.66 -6.77
CA TYR A 226 4.35 7.78 -7.29
C TYR A 226 3.75 8.37 -8.57
N ARG A 227 3.99 7.72 -9.71
CA ARG A 227 3.51 8.14 -11.02
C ARG A 227 2.01 7.92 -11.18
N LYS A 228 1.29 8.98 -11.56
CA LYS A 228 -0.17 8.94 -11.79
C LYS A 228 -0.56 8.93 -13.27
N ASN A 229 0.39 9.11 -14.18
CA ASN A 229 0.12 9.19 -15.62
C ASN A 229 0.40 7.86 -16.36
N ASN A 230 0.57 6.76 -15.63
CA ASN A 230 0.70 5.44 -16.24
C ASN A 230 -0.68 4.92 -16.64
N THR A 231 -0.97 4.92 -17.95
CA THR A 231 -2.24 4.44 -18.53
C THR A 231 -2.39 2.92 -18.46
N THR A 232 -1.31 2.19 -18.23
CA THR A 232 -1.28 0.73 -18.06
C THR A 232 -1.38 0.31 -16.59
N SER A 233 -1.53 1.28 -15.67
CA SER A 233 -1.67 0.99 -14.24
C SER A 233 -2.87 0.08 -13.95
N LEU A 234 -2.67 -0.87 -13.05
CA LEU A 234 -3.70 -1.81 -12.58
C LEU A 234 -4.94 -1.12 -11.99
N THR A 235 -4.88 0.18 -11.71
CA THR A 235 -5.96 0.95 -11.06
C THR A 235 -6.85 1.71 -12.04
N SER A 236 -6.62 1.64 -13.36
CA SER A 236 -7.27 2.52 -14.35
C SER A 236 -8.57 1.97 -14.98
N THR A 237 -8.91 0.69 -14.78
CA THR A 237 -10.06 0.04 -15.45
C THR A 237 -11.08 -0.50 -14.46
N TYR A 238 -12.36 -0.65 -14.93
CA TYR A 238 -13.40 -1.33 -14.17
C TYR A 238 -13.01 -2.76 -13.81
N LYS A 239 -13.23 -3.12 -12.55
CA LYS A 239 -12.90 -4.43 -12.00
C LYS A 239 -14.17 -5.16 -11.57
N PRO A 240 -14.72 -6.08 -12.38
CA PRO A 240 -16.02 -6.73 -12.12
C PRO A 240 -16.02 -7.65 -10.89
N LYS A 241 -14.84 -8.13 -10.47
CA LYS A 241 -14.70 -9.04 -9.31
C LYS A 241 -14.27 -8.33 -8.02
N LEU A 242 -14.14 -7.00 -8.03
CA LEU A 242 -13.51 -6.27 -6.93
C LEU A 242 -14.23 -6.47 -5.58
N SER A 243 -15.59 -6.48 -5.57
CA SER A 243 -16.35 -6.73 -4.33
C SER A 243 -16.04 -8.12 -3.75
N ALA A 244 -16.06 -9.18 -4.58
CA ALA A 244 -15.76 -10.54 -4.14
C ALA A 244 -14.29 -10.67 -3.66
N GLN A 245 -13.34 -10.04 -4.36
CA GLN A 245 -11.94 -10.01 -3.98
C GLN A 245 -11.72 -9.30 -2.64
N TRP A 246 -12.38 -8.18 -2.42
CA TRP A 246 -12.27 -7.45 -1.15
C TRP A 246 -12.98 -8.18 0.00
N ASN A 247 -14.06 -8.88 -0.25
CA ASN A 247 -14.67 -9.75 0.77
C ASN A 247 -13.68 -10.83 1.22
N HIS A 248 -12.97 -11.45 0.28
CA HIS A 248 -11.91 -12.41 0.62
C HIS A 248 -10.72 -11.76 1.34
N LEU A 249 -10.29 -10.56 0.93
CA LEU A 249 -9.28 -9.78 1.65
C LEU A 249 -9.70 -9.55 3.11
N PHE A 250 -10.95 -9.13 3.35
CA PHE A 250 -11.43 -8.88 4.71
C PHE A 250 -11.51 -10.15 5.56
N GLU A 251 -11.83 -11.29 4.94
CA GLU A 251 -11.74 -12.59 5.60
C GLU A 251 -10.30 -12.93 6.01
N CYS A 252 -9.33 -12.75 5.12
CA CYS A 252 -7.91 -12.93 5.42
C CYS A 252 -7.43 -11.99 6.53
N MET A 253 -7.84 -10.71 6.48
CA MET A 253 -7.53 -9.73 7.53
C MET A 253 -8.16 -10.12 8.87
N TYR A 254 -9.43 -10.55 8.87
CA TYR A 254 -10.12 -11.03 10.06
C TYR A 254 -9.40 -12.22 10.69
N ASN A 255 -9.01 -13.21 9.90
CA ASN A 255 -8.25 -14.37 10.35
C ASN A 255 -6.91 -13.96 10.96
N THR A 256 -6.22 -13.00 10.34
CA THR A 256 -4.96 -12.44 10.87
C THR A 256 -5.18 -11.80 12.26
N VAL A 257 -6.23 -11.00 12.42
CA VAL A 257 -6.61 -10.36 13.71
C VAL A 257 -6.98 -11.42 14.75
N VAL A 258 -7.77 -12.42 14.37
CA VAL A 258 -8.24 -13.47 15.29
C VAL A 258 -7.09 -14.37 15.77
N LEU A 259 -6.17 -14.73 14.86
CA LEU A 259 -5.01 -15.56 15.18
C LEU A 259 -3.97 -14.81 16.04
N ALA A 260 -3.85 -13.50 15.85
CA ALA A 260 -2.99 -12.66 16.69
C ALA A 260 -3.42 -12.69 18.17
N GLY A 261 -4.73 -12.85 18.43
CA GLY A 261 -5.29 -12.96 19.78
C GLY A 261 -5.06 -11.72 20.66
N GLY A 262 -5.20 -11.93 21.99
CA GLY A 262 -4.81 -10.93 22.98
C GLY A 262 -5.83 -9.82 23.24
N GLU A 263 -5.46 -8.91 24.15
CA GLU A 263 -6.32 -7.83 24.65
C GLU A 263 -6.72 -6.83 23.56
N ARG A 264 -5.84 -6.62 22.58
CA ARG A 264 -6.01 -5.66 21.46
C ARG A 264 -6.92 -6.13 20.34
N LYS A 265 -7.36 -7.39 20.35
CA LYS A 265 -8.24 -7.99 19.32
C LYS A 265 -9.51 -7.17 19.09
N LYS A 266 -10.12 -6.65 20.16
CA LYS A 266 -11.36 -5.87 20.07
C LYS A 266 -11.16 -4.59 19.25
N ASP A 267 -10.08 -3.86 19.48
CA ASP A 267 -9.80 -2.60 18.80
C ASP A 267 -9.47 -2.84 17.32
N LEU A 268 -8.68 -3.88 17.04
CA LEU A 268 -8.42 -4.31 15.65
C LEU A 268 -9.68 -4.72 14.90
N LEU A 269 -10.64 -5.39 15.54
CA LEU A 269 -11.92 -5.73 14.91
C LEU A 269 -12.78 -4.49 14.63
N ILE A 270 -12.73 -3.48 15.51
CA ILE A 270 -13.40 -2.19 15.26
C ILE A 270 -12.75 -1.49 14.06
N ALA A 271 -11.42 -1.45 14.01
CA ALA A 271 -10.67 -0.88 12.89
C ALA A 271 -10.99 -1.59 11.56
N LEU A 272 -11.01 -2.93 11.56
CA LEU A 272 -11.38 -3.72 10.39
C LEU A 272 -12.82 -3.45 9.93
N ASN A 273 -13.78 -3.37 10.84
CA ASN A 273 -15.16 -3.00 10.49
C ASN A 273 -15.24 -1.60 9.86
N ASN A 274 -14.45 -0.66 10.36
CA ASN A 274 -14.38 0.66 9.75
C ASN A 274 -13.78 0.57 8.33
N ARG A 275 -12.71 -0.22 8.10
CA ARG A 275 -12.15 -0.45 6.75
C ARG A 275 -13.19 -1.02 5.80
N ILE A 276 -13.95 -2.04 6.21
CA ILE A 276 -15.04 -2.62 5.41
C ILE A 276 -16.08 -1.54 5.07
N SER A 277 -16.47 -0.70 6.03
CA SER A 277 -17.39 0.40 5.78
C SER A 277 -16.85 1.44 4.80
N LEU A 278 -15.58 1.82 4.94
CA LEU A 278 -14.93 2.82 4.09
C LEU A 278 -14.68 2.30 2.67
N SER A 279 -14.53 0.99 2.49
CA SER A 279 -14.31 0.38 1.17
C SER A 279 -15.50 0.57 0.22
N ILE A 280 -16.70 0.87 0.73
CA ILE A 280 -17.89 1.24 -0.07
C ILE A 280 -17.55 2.42 -1.00
N ILE A 281 -16.67 3.34 -0.58
CA ILE A 281 -16.21 4.45 -1.43
C ILE A 281 -15.47 3.91 -2.66
N GLY A 282 -14.50 3.03 -2.45
CA GLY A 282 -13.70 2.45 -3.52
C GLY A 282 -14.51 1.58 -4.48
N LEU A 283 -15.37 0.71 -3.93
CA LEU A 283 -16.29 -0.12 -4.72
C LEU A 283 -17.29 0.73 -5.51
N GLY A 284 -17.83 1.76 -4.88
CA GLY A 284 -18.76 2.67 -5.55
C GLY A 284 -18.07 3.47 -6.67
N LEU A 285 -16.85 3.95 -6.47
CA LEU A 285 -16.06 4.60 -7.52
C LEU A 285 -15.73 3.65 -8.67
N ASN A 286 -15.40 2.38 -8.37
CA ASN A 286 -15.23 1.34 -9.40
C ASN A 286 -16.52 1.14 -10.21
N ALA A 287 -17.67 1.11 -9.56
CA ALA A 287 -18.96 0.95 -10.23
C ALA A 287 -19.30 2.14 -11.16
N LEU A 288 -18.82 3.36 -10.88
CA LEU A 288 -19.07 4.53 -11.74
C LEU A 288 -18.48 4.43 -13.15
N ALA A 289 -17.55 3.52 -13.39
CA ALA A 289 -17.06 3.22 -14.73
C ALA A 289 -18.09 2.49 -15.62
N LEU A 290 -19.18 1.98 -15.04
CA LEU A 290 -20.30 1.38 -15.74
C LEU A 290 -21.34 2.44 -16.18
N PRO A 291 -22.24 2.13 -17.14
CA PRO A 291 -23.39 2.96 -17.42
C PRO A 291 -24.23 3.25 -16.17
N ASN A 292 -24.77 4.44 -16.03
CA ASN A 292 -25.42 4.93 -14.80
C ASN A 292 -26.43 3.93 -14.18
N ARG A 293 -27.22 3.24 -15.01
CA ARG A 293 -28.22 2.27 -14.53
C ARG A 293 -27.57 1.03 -13.91
N GLU A 294 -26.48 0.56 -14.50
CA GLU A 294 -25.72 -0.60 -14.03
C GLU A 294 -24.90 -0.22 -12.78
N ALA A 295 -24.26 0.93 -12.78
CA ALA A 295 -23.57 1.46 -11.62
C ALA A 295 -24.47 1.58 -10.39
N LEU A 296 -25.69 2.11 -10.57
CA LEU A 296 -26.68 2.20 -9.48
C LEU A 296 -27.10 0.81 -8.99
N LYS A 297 -27.27 -0.16 -9.91
CA LYS A 297 -27.61 -1.55 -9.54
C LYS A 297 -26.49 -2.19 -8.72
N GLU A 298 -25.23 -1.98 -9.13
CA GLU A 298 -24.07 -2.51 -8.42
C GLU A 298 -23.90 -1.88 -7.03
N ILE A 299 -24.03 -0.55 -6.91
CA ILE A 299 -24.00 0.16 -5.62
C ILE A 299 -25.10 -0.36 -4.68
N ARG A 300 -26.30 -0.59 -5.20
CA ARG A 300 -27.40 -1.19 -4.41
C ARG A 300 -27.06 -2.60 -3.96
N GLY A 301 -26.43 -3.40 -4.80
CA GLY A 301 -25.95 -4.74 -4.47
C GLY A 301 -24.98 -4.70 -3.29
N ILE A 302 -23.94 -3.86 -3.38
CA ILE A 302 -22.93 -3.68 -2.33
C ILE A 302 -23.57 -3.29 -0.99
N LEU A 303 -24.46 -2.29 -0.99
CA LEU A 303 -25.14 -1.85 0.24
C LEU A 303 -26.04 -2.93 0.84
N SER A 304 -26.52 -3.89 0.04
CA SER A 304 -27.39 -4.99 0.48
C SER A 304 -26.61 -6.19 1.01
N GLU A 305 -25.32 -6.31 0.72
CA GLU A 305 -24.47 -7.39 1.21
C GLU A 305 -24.38 -7.38 2.74
N LYS A 306 -24.44 -8.55 3.35
CA LYS A 306 -24.51 -8.72 4.82
C LYS A 306 -23.30 -8.12 5.53
N GLU A 307 -22.12 -8.29 4.96
CA GLU A 307 -20.84 -7.85 5.49
C GLU A 307 -20.79 -6.32 5.58
N TYR A 308 -21.11 -5.62 4.50
CA TYR A 308 -21.16 -4.15 4.46
C TYR A 308 -22.26 -3.58 5.34
N ARG A 309 -23.45 -4.21 5.36
CA ARG A 309 -24.54 -3.78 6.24
C ARG A 309 -24.19 -3.93 7.72
N ALA A 310 -23.52 -4.99 8.10
CA ALA A 310 -23.06 -5.19 9.48
C ALA A 310 -22.01 -4.16 9.87
N ALA A 311 -21.02 -3.94 9.01
CA ALA A 311 -19.93 -3.00 9.26
C ALA A 311 -20.46 -1.55 9.35
N ILE A 312 -21.27 -1.11 8.40
CA ILE A 312 -21.77 0.28 8.36
C ILE A 312 -22.66 0.63 9.57
N LYS A 313 -23.38 -0.34 10.16
CA LYS A 313 -24.18 -0.13 11.37
C LYS A 313 -23.32 0.33 12.54
N THR A 314 -22.13 -0.23 12.69
CA THR A 314 -21.22 0.03 13.80
C THR A 314 -20.30 1.23 13.57
N LEU A 315 -20.26 1.78 12.34
CA LEU A 315 -19.38 2.89 11.97
C LEU A 315 -19.67 4.12 12.84
N PRO A 316 -18.66 4.68 13.56
CA PRO A 316 -18.86 5.78 14.51
C PRO A 316 -18.96 7.15 13.79
N MET A 317 -20.19 7.55 13.46
CA MET A 317 -20.51 8.74 12.67
C MET A 317 -19.98 10.06 13.25
N ARG A 318 -19.77 10.14 14.58
CA ARG A 318 -19.35 11.36 15.28
C ARG A 318 -17.99 11.92 14.86
N TYR A 319 -17.16 11.11 14.21
CA TYR A 319 -15.82 11.52 13.78
C TYR A 319 -15.78 12.14 12.38
N PHE A 320 -16.83 11.93 11.59
CA PHE A 320 -16.84 12.39 10.20
C PHE A 320 -17.19 13.88 10.07
N PRO A 321 -16.50 14.63 9.20
CA PRO A 321 -16.95 15.96 8.79
C PRO A 321 -18.27 15.89 8.01
N PRO A 322 -19.02 16.99 7.88
CA PRO A 322 -20.40 16.98 7.38
C PRO A 322 -20.60 16.26 6.03
N HIS A 323 -19.71 16.46 5.08
CA HIS A 323 -19.82 15.84 3.75
C HIS A 323 -19.66 14.31 3.80
N TRP A 324 -18.72 13.79 4.58
CA TRP A 324 -18.56 12.35 4.79
C TRP A 324 -19.70 11.79 5.67
N TRP A 325 -20.16 12.57 6.64
CA TRP A 325 -21.31 12.19 7.46
C TRP A 325 -22.55 11.95 6.59
N VAL A 326 -22.87 12.86 5.64
CA VAL A 326 -24.01 12.69 4.70
C VAL A 326 -23.83 11.43 3.85
N PHE A 327 -22.60 11.18 3.33
CA PHE A 327 -22.34 9.98 2.53
C PHE A 327 -22.63 8.70 3.31
N PHE A 328 -22.06 8.56 4.51
CA PHE A 328 -22.28 7.35 5.33
C PHE A 328 -23.69 7.27 5.93
N ALA A 329 -24.38 8.39 6.11
CA ALA A 329 -25.79 8.37 6.46
C ALA A 329 -26.64 7.79 5.31
N CYS A 330 -26.38 8.15 4.06
CA CYS A 330 -27.01 7.51 2.90
C CYS A 330 -26.72 6.00 2.85
N CYS A 331 -25.48 5.58 3.16
CA CYS A 331 -25.13 4.16 3.23
C CYS A 331 -25.91 3.44 4.36
N LYS A 332 -26.01 4.04 5.55
CA LYS A 332 -26.78 3.47 6.69
C LYS A 332 -28.27 3.32 6.41
N LEU A 333 -28.84 4.23 5.64
CA LEU A 333 -30.25 4.26 5.26
C LEU A 333 -30.56 3.41 4.01
N ASP A 334 -29.54 2.73 3.43
CA ASP A 334 -29.64 1.98 2.18
C ASP A 334 -30.14 2.86 1.00
N PHE A 335 -29.83 4.16 1.05
CA PHE A 335 -30.23 5.13 0.03
C PHE A 335 -29.22 5.15 -1.12
N SER A 336 -29.25 4.11 -1.96
CA SER A 336 -28.31 3.89 -3.05
C SER A 336 -28.25 5.03 -4.07
N VAL A 337 -29.36 5.73 -4.34
CA VAL A 337 -29.38 6.90 -5.24
C VAL A 337 -28.57 8.05 -4.66
N GLY A 338 -28.71 8.33 -3.36
CA GLY A 338 -27.92 9.35 -2.67
C GLY A 338 -26.43 9.03 -2.71
N VAL A 339 -26.06 7.78 -2.43
CA VAL A 339 -24.66 7.30 -2.52
C VAL A 339 -24.11 7.50 -3.93
N PHE A 340 -24.85 7.08 -4.97
CA PHE A 340 -24.45 7.25 -6.37
C PHE A 340 -24.20 8.72 -6.74
N VAL A 341 -25.11 9.63 -6.37
CA VAL A 341 -24.97 11.07 -6.67
C VAL A 341 -23.73 11.65 -5.97
N LEU A 342 -23.54 11.31 -4.69
CA LEU A 342 -22.37 11.78 -3.93
C LEU A 342 -21.04 11.26 -4.51
N LEU A 343 -20.98 10.01 -4.94
CA LEU A 343 -19.81 9.45 -5.62
C LEU A 343 -19.53 10.17 -6.95
N LYS A 344 -20.55 10.48 -7.74
CA LYS A 344 -20.41 11.28 -8.97
C LYS A 344 -19.84 12.69 -8.69
N CYS A 345 -20.28 13.32 -7.60
CA CYS A 345 -19.71 14.61 -7.18
C CYS A 345 -18.23 14.47 -6.78
N MET A 346 -17.87 13.42 -6.04
CA MET A 346 -16.49 13.15 -5.63
C MET A 346 -15.56 12.88 -6.83
N GLU A 347 -16.03 12.13 -7.82
CA GLU A 347 -15.28 11.87 -9.05
C GLU A 347 -14.93 13.15 -9.80
N ARG A 348 -15.89 14.09 -9.92
CA ARG A 348 -15.68 15.40 -10.58
C ARG A 348 -14.69 16.32 -9.85
N ILE A 349 -14.59 16.21 -8.53
CA ILE A 349 -13.67 17.01 -7.72
C ILE A 349 -12.23 16.47 -7.79
N LYS A 350 -12.09 15.16 -8.04
CA LYS A 350 -10.77 14.50 -8.12
C LYS A 350 -10.11 14.64 -9.50
N GLY A 351 -10.87 14.74 -10.59
CA GLY A 351 -10.38 15.02 -11.95
C GLY A 351 -10.13 16.49 -12.15
#